data_c0d53b488f4acf81e68fe5c5e04cd353
#
_entry.id   c0d53b488f4acf81e68fe5c5e04cd353
#
_cell.length_a   1.000
_cell.length_b   1.000
_cell.length_c   1.000
_cell.angle_alpha   90.00
_cell.angle_beta   90.00
_cell.angle_gamma   90.00
#
_symmetry.space_group_name_H-M   'P 1'
#
loop_
_entity.id
_entity.type
_entity.pdbx_description
1 polymer ?
#
loop_
_entity_poly.entity_id
_entity_poly.type
_entity_poly.pdbx_seq_one_letter_code
_entity_poly.pdbx_strand_id
1 'polypeptide(L)'
;NQGTKLEFVGEDIYQVTACYMEIDGKAYVMELVKKLNEEFLLDAEGCEKLVRKLDGYNQDLYIDALTGSYNRRYYEERLKGKETSAGVAVIDLDDFKLWNDTYGHGAGDVVLQTVVKAIRQSTRKTDSLVRYGGDEFLLVMPDVSDEVFLKKLEYIQKQIRDADIPGFSRMRLSVSIGGVTVREEVMEEAVRKADRLMYQAKIQKNMVVTERKSIDADGMIHLEEEIKRTKQLIMIVDDSEMNREILASILEEDYQIIEAE
;
A
#
# COMPACT_ATOMS: atom_id res chain seq x y z
N ASN A 1 21.35 -30.64 0.23
CA ASN A 1 20.43 -29.61 -0.28
C ASN A 1 20.82 -29.25 -1.71
N GLN A 2 19.86 -29.37 -2.63
CA GLN A 2 20.02 -29.06 -4.05
C GLN A 2 19.06 -27.93 -4.40
N GLY A 3 19.55 -26.88 -5.06
CA GLY A 3 18.75 -25.76 -5.58
C GLY A 3 18.94 -25.62 -7.08
N THR A 4 17.88 -25.31 -7.81
CA THR A 4 17.95 -25.04 -9.26
C THR A 4 17.35 -23.67 -9.55
N LYS A 5 18.07 -22.86 -10.31
CA LYS A 5 17.61 -21.53 -10.79
C LYS A 5 17.81 -21.43 -12.31
N LEU A 6 17.10 -20.49 -12.94
CA LEU A 6 17.35 -20.09 -14.33
C LEU A 6 18.06 -18.76 -14.34
N GLU A 7 19.08 -18.64 -15.16
CA GLU A 7 19.80 -17.39 -15.40
C GLU A 7 19.68 -17.00 -16.88
N PHE A 8 19.47 -15.69 -17.12
CA PHE A 8 19.37 -15.10 -18.44
C PHE A 8 20.64 -14.29 -18.71
N VAL A 9 21.38 -14.64 -19.75
CA VAL A 9 22.60 -13.95 -20.15
C VAL A 9 22.45 -13.51 -21.61
N GLY A 10 22.09 -12.25 -21.84
CA GLY A 10 21.68 -11.76 -23.15
C GLY A 10 20.41 -12.46 -23.64
N GLU A 11 20.48 -13.12 -24.80
CA GLU A 11 19.36 -13.90 -25.37
C GLU A 11 19.38 -15.37 -24.93
N ASP A 12 20.41 -15.81 -24.21
CA ASP A 12 20.59 -17.19 -23.80
C ASP A 12 20.00 -17.47 -22.42
N ILE A 13 19.43 -18.66 -22.25
CA ILE A 13 18.87 -19.15 -20.98
C ILE A 13 19.73 -20.30 -20.46
N TYR A 14 20.14 -20.20 -19.20
CA TYR A 14 20.94 -21.21 -18.53
C TYR A 14 20.19 -21.76 -17.32
N GLN A 15 20.20 -23.08 -17.16
CA GLN A 15 19.78 -23.76 -15.95
C GLN A 15 21.02 -23.94 -15.07
N VAL A 16 20.99 -23.34 -13.86
CA VAL A 16 22.05 -23.48 -12.86
C VAL A 16 21.54 -24.34 -11.73
N THR A 17 22.16 -25.49 -11.50
CA THR A 17 21.84 -26.40 -10.39
C THR A 17 22.97 -26.36 -9.40
N ALA A 18 22.74 -25.88 -8.18
CA ALA A 18 23.71 -25.86 -7.09
C ALA A 18 23.51 -27.07 -6.18
N CYS A 19 24.58 -27.81 -5.92
CA CYS A 19 24.62 -28.95 -5.00
C CYS A 19 25.64 -28.67 -3.89
N TYR A 20 25.21 -28.79 -2.63
CA TYR A 20 26.12 -28.78 -1.50
C TYR A 20 26.78 -30.16 -1.36
N MET A 21 28.09 -30.19 -1.22
CA MET A 21 28.88 -31.39 -0.99
C MET A 21 29.97 -31.14 0.06
N GLU A 22 30.34 -32.18 0.76
CA GLU A 22 31.44 -32.15 1.72
C GLU A 22 32.54 -33.12 1.24
N ILE A 23 33.77 -32.62 1.13
CA ILE A 23 34.95 -33.40 0.75
C ILE A 23 36.03 -33.13 1.80
N ASP A 24 36.55 -34.19 2.43
CA ASP A 24 37.56 -34.13 3.44
C ASP A 24 37.24 -33.17 4.61
N GLY A 25 35.96 -33.15 5.06
CA GLY A 25 35.47 -32.29 6.14
C GLY A 25 35.36 -30.80 5.77
N LYS A 26 35.50 -30.45 4.49
CA LYS A 26 35.30 -29.08 3.97
C LYS A 26 34.07 -29.02 3.10
N ALA A 27 33.32 -27.95 3.31
CA ALA A 27 32.09 -27.67 2.56
C ALA A 27 32.41 -27.06 1.20
N TYR A 28 31.77 -27.57 0.16
CA TYR A 28 31.84 -27.06 -1.21
C TYR A 28 30.43 -26.90 -1.78
N VAL A 29 30.29 -25.93 -2.71
CA VAL A 29 29.11 -25.81 -3.57
C VAL A 29 29.56 -26.10 -4.99
N MET A 30 28.97 -27.12 -5.60
CA MET A 30 29.15 -27.43 -7.02
C MET A 30 27.98 -26.84 -7.79
N GLU A 31 28.26 -26.00 -8.77
CA GLU A 31 27.25 -25.49 -9.69
C GLU A 31 27.38 -26.18 -11.05
N LEU A 32 26.26 -26.81 -11.48
CA LEU A 32 26.14 -27.35 -12.83
C LEU A 32 25.37 -26.34 -13.67
N VAL A 33 26.01 -25.79 -14.69
CA VAL A 33 25.43 -24.82 -15.61
C VAL A 33 25.14 -25.53 -16.94
N LYS A 34 23.86 -25.53 -17.35
CA LYS A 34 23.42 -26.10 -18.63
C LYS A 34 22.73 -25.01 -19.44
N LYS A 35 23.27 -24.69 -20.63
CA LYS A 35 22.58 -23.87 -21.62
C LYS A 35 21.36 -24.60 -22.15
N LEU A 36 20.19 -23.97 -22.12
CA LEU A 36 18.97 -24.49 -22.70
C LEU A 36 18.93 -24.09 -24.18
N ASN A 37 18.95 -25.05 -25.09
CA ASN A 37 18.85 -24.81 -26.52
C ASN A 37 17.41 -24.47 -26.92
N GLU A 38 17.25 -23.74 -28.05
CA GLU A 38 15.96 -23.37 -28.62
C GLU A 38 14.99 -24.56 -28.82
N GLU A 39 15.52 -25.74 -29.15
CA GLU A 39 14.71 -26.96 -29.30
C GLU A 39 14.00 -27.40 -28.00
N PHE A 40 14.58 -27.08 -26.85
CA PHE A 40 13.94 -27.38 -25.54
C PHE A 40 12.84 -26.37 -25.15
N LEU A 41 12.85 -25.20 -25.79
CA LEU A 41 11.85 -24.14 -25.62
C LEU A 41 10.70 -24.23 -26.63
N LEU A 42 10.90 -24.99 -27.74
CA LEU A 42 9.92 -25.13 -28.82
C LEU A 42 8.89 -26.24 -28.57
N ASP A 43 9.10 -27.11 -27.58
CA ASP A 43 8.05 -28.00 -27.09
C ASP A 43 7.01 -27.18 -26.30
N ALA A 44 5.78 -27.16 -26.80
CA ALA A 44 4.67 -26.41 -26.19
C ALA A 44 4.50 -26.75 -24.69
N GLU A 45 4.76 -28.00 -24.31
CA GLU A 45 4.71 -28.48 -22.92
C GLU A 45 5.88 -27.91 -22.07
N GLY A 46 7.07 -27.78 -22.66
CA GLY A 46 8.25 -27.19 -22.03
C GLY A 46 8.08 -25.69 -21.82
N CYS A 47 7.55 -24.98 -22.82
CA CYS A 47 7.19 -23.54 -22.72
C CYS A 47 6.13 -23.29 -21.63
N GLU A 48 5.05 -24.08 -21.59
CA GLU A 48 4.03 -23.97 -20.55
C GLU A 48 4.59 -24.25 -19.15
N LYS A 49 5.43 -25.25 -18.99
CA LYS A 49 6.11 -25.55 -17.72
C LYS A 49 7.06 -24.44 -17.31
N LEU A 50 7.77 -23.83 -18.25
CA LEU A 50 8.67 -22.69 -17.98
C LEU A 50 7.87 -21.45 -17.58
N VAL A 51 6.83 -21.11 -18.33
CA VAL A 51 5.94 -19.99 -18.01
C VAL A 51 5.29 -20.19 -16.64
N ARG A 52 4.75 -21.38 -16.33
CA ARG A 52 4.19 -21.68 -15.01
C ARG A 52 5.22 -21.58 -13.88
N LYS A 53 6.47 -22.00 -14.12
CA LYS A 53 7.55 -21.83 -13.14
C LYS A 53 7.94 -20.36 -12.96
N LEU A 54 8.04 -19.58 -14.04
CA LEU A 54 8.33 -18.14 -13.98
C LEU A 54 7.21 -17.38 -13.29
N ASP A 55 5.95 -17.74 -13.56
CA ASP A 55 4.79 -17.18 -12.87
C ASP A 55 4.79 -17.56 -11.38
N GLY A 56 5.15 -18.81 -11.04
CA GLY A 56 5.33 -19.23 -9.65
C GLY A 56 6.43 -18.46 -8.93
N TYR A 57 7.61 -18.30 -9.54
CA TYR A 57 8.70 -17.50 -8.98
C TYR A 57 8.33 -16.00 -8.85
N ASN A 58 7.59 -15.44 -9.80
CA ASN A 58 7.09 -14.07 -9.71
C ASN A 58 6.06 -13.92 -8.60
N GLN A 59 5.19 -14.90 -8.39
CA GLN A 59 4.24 -14.89 -7.28
C GLN A 59 4.97 -14.93 -5.92
N ASP A 60 5.94 -15.83 -5.75
CA ASP A 60 6.71 -15.94 -4.51
C ASP A 60 7.50 -14.66 -4.18
N LEU A 61 7.97 -13.94 -5.22
CA LEU A 61 8.71 -12.68 -5.05
C LEU A 61 7.87 -11.51 -4.55
N TYR A 62 6.59 -11.46 -4.94
CA TYR A 62 5.73 -10.29 -4.72
C TYR A 62 4.60 -10.51 -3.74
N ILE A 63 4.43 -11.72 -3.21
CA ILE A 63 3.37 -12.05 -2.25
C ILE A 63 3.91 -12.01 -0.83
N ASP A 64 3.16 -11.43 0.09
CA ASP A 64 3.40 -11.51 1.53
C ASP A 64 2.98 -12.90 2.03
N ALA A 65 3.91 -13.64 2.59
CA ALA A 65 3.70 -15.03 2.98
C ALA A 65 2.65 -15.21 4.11
N LEU A 66 2.44 -14.19 4.95
CA LEU A 66 1.47 -14.25 6.02
C LEU A 66 0.05 -13.99 5.55
N THR A 67 -0.13 -12.97 4.72
CA THR A 67 -1.44 -12.41 4.40
C THR A 67 -1.95 -12.78 3.00
N GLY A 68 -1.05 -13.21 2.10
CA GLY A 68 -1.37 -13.46 0.69
C GLY A 68 -1.65 -12.20 -0.14
N SER A 69 -1.49 -11.00 0.44
CA SER A 69 -1.49 -9.73 -0.30
C SER A 69 -0.18 -9.55 -1.06
N TYR A 70 -0.07 -8.55 -1.91
CA TYR A 70 1.23 -8.15 -2.42
C TYR A 70 2.11 -7.64 -1.27
N ASN A 71 3.43 -7.83 -1.37
CA ASN A 71 4.41 -7.31 -0.42
C ASN A 71 4.94 -5.94 -0.86
N ARG A 72 5.74 -5.29 0.01
CA ARG A 72 6.36 -3.99 -0.24
C ARG A 72 7.22 -3.98 -1.51
N ARG A 73 7.89 -5.09 -1.83
CA ARG A 73 8.70 -5.20 -3.04
C ARG A 73 7.86 -5.01 -4.31
N TYR A 74 6.63 -5.52 -4.35
CA TYR A 74 5.70 -5.28 -5.46
C TYR A 74 5.42 -3.78 -5.65
N TYR A 75 5.23 -3.03 -4.57
CA TYR A 75 5.07 -1.58 -4.65
C TYR A 75 6.32 -0.93 -5.25
N GLU A 76 7.51 -1.20 -4.70
CA GLU A 76 8.76 -0.56 -5.11
C GLU A 76 9.10 -0.84 -6.59
N GLU A 77 8.89 -2.06 -7.08
CA GLU A 77 9.30 -2.47 -8.43
C GLU A 77 8.18 -2.33 -9.47
N ARG A 78 6.91 -2.36 -9.08
CA ARG A 78 5.78 -2.43 -10.02
C ARG A 78 4.88 -1.20 -10.02
N LEU A 79 4.80 -0.45 -8.94
CA LEU A 79 3.87 0.67 -8.81
C LEU A 79 4.55 2.03 -8.67
N LYS A 80 5.53 2.17 -7.79
CA LYS A 80 6.08 3.42 -7.27
C LYS A 80 6.38 4.51 -8.31
N GLY A 81 7.10 4.20 -9.36
CA GLY A 81 7.53 5.16 -10.39
C GLY A 81 6.56 5.33 -11.56
N LYS A 82 5.36 4.73 -11.49
CA LYS A 82 4.40 4.76 -12.59
C LYS A 82 3.38 5.87 -12.41
N GLU A 83 3.04 6.51 -13.52
CA GLU A 83 1.85 7.35 -13.60
C GLU A 83 0.60 6.49 -13.49
N THR A 84 -0.38 6.96 -12.76
CA THR A 84 -1.61 6.24 -12.50
C THR A 84 -2.83 7.18 -12.50
N SER A 85 -3.96 6.61 -12.90
CA SER A 85 -5.29 7.19 -12.70
C SER A 85 -6.08 6.20 -11.84
N ALA A 86 -6.09 6.43 -10.53
CA ALA A 86 -6.62 5.47 -9.57
C ALA A 86 -7.05 6.14 -8.26
N GLY A 87 -7.88 5.45 -7.49
CA GLY A 87 -8.00 5.67 -6.06
C GLY A 87 -6.86 4.98 -5.32
N VAL A 88 -6.14 5.72 -4.49
CA VAL A 88 -5.00 5.23 -3.70
C VAL A 88 -5.29 5.48 -2.23
N ALA A 89 -5.26 4.43 -1.40
CA ALA A 89 -5.50 4.53 0.03
C ALA A 89 -4.41 3.86 0.84
N VAL A 90 -3.99 4.53 1.91
CA VAL A 90 -3.18 3.95 2.98
C VAL A 90 -4.10 3.58 4.13
N ILE A 91 -4.00 2.35 4.59
CA ILE A 91 -4.81 1.75 5.65
C ILE A 91 -3.87 1.30 6.76
N ASP A 92 -4.12 1.71 7.97
CA ASP A 92 -3.31 1.36 9.14
C ASP A 92 -4.22 0.81 10.26
N LEU A 93 -3.79 -0.27 10.91
CA LEU A 93 -4.51 -0.87 12.02
C LEU A 93 -4.30 -0.05 13.29
N ASP A 94 -5.39 0.38 13.90
CA ASP A 94 -5.33 1.10 15.17
C ASP A 94 -4.94 0.13 16.31
N ASP A 95 -4.01 0.60 17.16
CA ASP A 95 -3.57 -0.12 18.36
C ASP A 95 -2.99 -1.52 18.10
N PHE A 96 -2.49 -1.81 16.89
CA PHE A 96 -1.96 -3.14 16.55
C PHE A 96 -0.80 -3.59 17.46
N LYS A 97 0.06 -2.64 17.85
CA LYS A 97 1.12 -2.94 18.82
C LYS A 97 0.53 -3.40 20.17
N LEU A 98 -0.50 -2.72 20.67
CA LEU A 98 -1.17 -3.12 21.91
C LEU A 98 -1.79 -4.51 21.80
N TRP A 99 -2.31 -4.88 20.63
CA TRP A 99 -2.78 -6.22 20.34
C TRP A 99 -1.67 -7.26 20.51
N ASN A 100 -0.52 -7.02 19.84
CA ASN A 100 0.63 -7.91 19.94
C ASN A 100 1.16 -8.02 21.38
N ASP A 101 1.24 -6.91 22.10
CA ASP A 101 1.73 -6.86 23.48
C ASP A 101 0.75 -7.59 24.45
N THR A 102 -0.56 -7.58 24.14
CA THR A 102 -1.58 -8.20 25.02
C THR A 102 -1.79 -9.67 24.71
N TYR A 103 -1.85 -10.06 23.43
CA TYR A 103 -2.28 -11.40 22.98
C TYR A 103 -1.18 -12.19 22.29
N GLY A 104 0.01 -11.59 22.11
CA GLY A 104 1.15 -12.17 21.41
C GLY A 104 1.08 -12.03 19.89
N HIS A 105 2.24 -12.19 19.24
CA HIS A 105 2.38 -12.02 17.77
C HIS A 105 1.48 -12.96 16.96
N GLY A 106 1.23 -14.19 17.45
CA GLY A 106 0.31 -15.12 16.77
C GLY A 106 -1.12 -14.58 16.66
N ALA A 107 -1.59 -13.82 17.66
CA ALA A 107 -2.88 -13.14 17.60
C ALA A 107 -2.84 -11.98 16.59
N GLY A 108 -1.74 -11.22 16.53
CA GLY A 108 -1.51 -10.20 15.51
C GLY A 108 -1.54 -10.76 14.09
N ASP A 109 -0.96 -11.94 13.87
CA ASP A 109 -0.99 -12.61 12.56
C ASP A 109 -2.42 -12.94 12.13
N VAL A 110 -3.26 -13.43 13.05
CA VAL A 110 -4.69 -13.69 12.80
C VAL A 110 -5.44 -12.40 12.46
N VAL A 111 -5.13 -11.30 13.15
CA VAL A 111 -5.70 -9.97 12.86
C VAL A 111 -5.34 -9.51 11.46
N LEU A 112 -4.07 -9.56 11.07
CA LEU A 112 -3.61 -9.16 9.74
C LEU A 112 -4.28 -9.98 8.63
N GLN A 113 -4.39 -11.29 8.80
CA GLN A 113 -5.09 -12.17 7.87
C GLN A 113 -6.60 -11.84 7.78
N THR A 114 -7.22 -11.52 8.90
CA THR A 114 -8.65 -11.13 8.97
C THR A 114 -8.89 -9.81 8.22
N VAL A 115 -8.03 -8.81 8.42
CA VAL A 115 -8.09 -7.52 7.71
C VAL A 115 -7.95 -7.71 6.21
N VAL A 116 -6.94 -8.44 5.76
CA VAL A 116 -6.73 -8.71 4.33
C VAL A 116 -7.92 -9.45 3.72
N LYS A 117 -8.48 -10.42 4.42
CA LYS A 117 -9.69 -11.13 3.98
C LYS A 117 -10.89 -10.18 3.81
N ALA A 118 -11.14 -9.29 4.77
CA ALA A 118 -12.22 -8.30 4.71
C ALA A 118 -12.02 -7.32 3.53
N ILE A 119 -10.80 -6.83 3.31
CA ILE A 119 -10.48 -5.95 2.18
C ILE A 119 -10.68 -6.71 0.85
N ARG A 120 -10.15 -7.93 0.72
CA ARG A 120 -10.25 -8.72 -0.51
C ARG A 120 -11.69 -9.07 -0.89
N GLN A 121 -12.56 -9.32 0.07
CA GLN A 121 -14.00 -9.53 -0.18
C GLN A 121 -14.71 -8.28 -0.70
N SER A 122 -14.12 -7.12 -0.47
CA SER A 122 -14.66 -5.81 -0.84
C SER A 122 -14.02 -5.22 -2.09
N THR A 123 -13.00 -5.85 -2.67
CA THR A 123 -12.20 -5.35 -3.80
C THR A 123 -12.31 -6.24 -5.02
N ARG A 124 -11.99 -5.67 -6.21
CA ARG A 124 -11.98 -6.39 -7.50
C ARG A 124 -10.64 -7.10 -7.68
N LYS A 125 -10.57 -8.04 -8.63
CA LYS A 125 -9.31 -8.68 -9.03
C LYS A 125 -8.29 -7.69 -9.62
N THR A 126 -8.77 -6.59 -10.20
CA THR A 126 -7.95 -5.50 -10.76
C THR A 126 -7.36 -4.59 -9.68
N ASP A 127 -7.93 -4.59 -8.47
CA ASP A 127 -7.46 -3.78 -7.37
C ASP A 127 -6.23 -4.43 -6.73
N SER A 128 -5.20 -3.63 -6.46
CA SER A 128 -3.97 -4.09 -5.84
C SER A 128 -3.99 -3.80 -4.35
N LEU A 129 -3.88 -4.85 -3.53
CA LEU A 129 -3.70 -4.72 -2.08
C LEU A 129 -2.27 -5.14 -1.74
N VAL A 130 -1.51 -4.21 -1.15
CA VAL A 130 -0.10 -4.38 -0.80
C VAL A 130 0.06 -4.26 0.72
N ARG A 131 0.74 -5.18 1.36
CA ARG A 131 1.23 -4.99 2.73
C ARG A 131 2.47 -4.11 2.67
N TYR A 132 2.30 -2.84 3.04
CA TYR A 132 3.31 -1.80 2.86
C TYR A 132 4.27 -1.72 4.05
N GLY A 133 3.76 -1.99 5.25
CA GLY A 133 4.49 -2.04 6.53
C GLY A 133 4.07 -3.25 7.37
N GLY A 134 4.34 -3.21 8.67
CA GLY A 134 3.94 -4.26 9.62
C GLY A 134 2.42 -4.45 9.69
N ASP A 135 1.72 -3.36 9.92
CA ASP A 135 0.28 -3.21 10.08
C ASP A 135 -0.34 -2.22 9.07
N GLU A 136 0.46 -1.77 8.12
CA GLU A 136 0.07 -0.82 7.09
C GLU A 136 -0.19 -1.52 5.75
N PHE A 137 -1.28 -1.13 5.10
CA PHE A 137 -1.67 -1.63 3.77
C PHE A 137 -1.87 -0.48 2.80
N LEU A 138 -1.46 -0.69 1.56
CA LEU A 138 -1.73 0.19 0.43
C LEU A 138 -2.76 -0.48 -0.48
N LEU A 139 -3.86 0.21 -0.74
CA LEU A 139 -4.91 -0.22 -1.67
C LEU A 139 -4.91 0.70 -2.88
N VAL A 140 -4.80 0.13 -4.07
CA VAL A 140 -4.85 0.83 -5.35
C VAL A 140 -6.03 0.32 -6.16
N MET A 141 -6.94 1.21 -6.54
CA MET A 141 -8.16 0.92 -7.27
C MET A 141 -8.17 1.68 -8.60
N PRO A 142 -7.77 1.04 -9.72
CA PRO A 142 -7.79 1.68 -11.04
C PRO A 142 -9.18 2.12 -11.46
N ASP A 143 -9.26 3.20 -12.23
CA ASP A 143 -10.47 3.68 -12.89
C ASP A 143 -11.68 3.82 -11.95
N VAL A 144 -11.49 4.45 -10.81
CA VAL A 144 -12.55 4.72 -9.84
C VAL A 144 -12.83 6.22 -9.75
N SER A 145 -14.11 6.59 -9.61
CA SER A 145 -14.50 7.98 -9.30
C SER A 145 -14.40 8.25 -7.80
N ASP A 146 -14.18 9.51 -7.42
CA ASP A 146 -14.03 9.97 -6.05
C ASP A 146 -15.16 9.49 -5.13
N GLU A 147 -16.42 9.65 -5.60
CA GLU A 147 -17.59 9.23 -4.82
C GLU A 147 -17.65 7.72 -4.59
N VAL A 148 -17.35 6.93 -5.63
CA VAL A 148 -17.32 5.46 -5.52
C VAL A 148 -16.16 5.03 -4.65
N PHE A 149 -15.02 5.70 -4.76
CA PHE A 149 -13.84 5.41 -3.94
C PHE A 149 -14.11 5.66 -2.46
N LEU A 150 -14.64 6.83 -2.07
CA LEU A 150 -14.99 7.14 -0.69
C LEU A 150 -15.98 6.11 -0.11
N LYS A 151 -17.08 5.84 -0.82
CA LYS A 151 -18.08 4.83 -0.38
C LYS A 151 -17.44 3.45 -0.22
N LYS A 152 -16.48 3.10 -1.09
CA LYS A 152 -15.77 1.83 -1.02
C LYS A 152 -14.86 1.76 0.21
N LEU A 153 -14.12 2.83 0.53
CA LEU A 153 -13.28 2.89 1.72
C LEU A 153 -14.11 2.80 3.01
N GLU A 154 -15.24 3.50 3.10
CA GLU A 154 -16.16 3.43 4.23
C GLU A 154 -16.75 2.01 4.38
N TYR A 155 -17.07 1.37 3.27
CA TYR A 155 -17.55 -0.02 3.27
C TYR A 155 -16.45 -0.98 3.76
N ILE A 156 -15.22 -0.84 3.28
CA ILE A 156 -14.07 -1.65 3.73
C ILE A 156 -13.83 -1.47 5.22
N GLN A 157 -13.79 -0.23 5.72
CA GLN A 157 -13.64 0.06 7.14
C GLN A 157 -14.72 -0.64 7.97
N LYS A 158 -15.98 -0.57 7.53
CA LYS A 158 -17.10 -1.26 8.18
C LYS A 158 -16.92 -2.78 8.17
N GLN A 159 -16.51 -3.36 7.03
CA GLN A 159 -16.27 -4.81 6.93
C GLN A 159 -15.16 -5.28 7.87
N ILE A 160 -14.09 -4.48 8.02
CA ILE A 160 -13.00 -4.78 8.96
C ILE A 160 -13.52 -4.72 10.41
N ARG A 161 -14.26 -3.67 10.77
CA ARG A 161 -14.82 -3.50 12.11
C ARG A 161 -15.79 -4.62 12.48
N ASP A 162 -16.60 -5.08 11.52
CA ASP A 162 -17.64 -6.08 11.73
C ASP A 162 -17.09 -7.52 11.51
N ALA A 163 -15.81 -7.67 11.13
CA ALA A 163 -15.20 -8.97 10.89
C ALA A 163 -15.11 -9.81 12.16
N ASP A 164 -15.39 -11.11 12.02
CA ASP A 164 -15.17 -12.07 13.09
C ASP A 164 -13.69 -12.50 13.12
N ILE A 165 -13.06 -12.33 14.28
CA ILE A 165 -11.66 -12.64 14.50
C ILE A 165 -11.57 -14.04 15.11
N PRO A 166 -11.01 -15.04 14.40
CA PRO A 166 -10.87 -16.39 14.94
C PRO A 166 -10.19 -16.41 16.30
N GLY A 167 -10.89 -16.98 17.30
CA GLY A 167 -10.43 -17.03 18.69
C GLY A 167 -10.72 -15.76 19.52
N PHE A 168 -11.24 -14.68 18.92
CA PHE A 168 -11.46 -13.38 19.58
C PHE A 168 -12.83 -12.77 19.25
N SER A 169 -13.90 -13.55 19.22
CA SER A 169 -15.25 -13.18 18.72
C SER A 169 -15.91 -11.95 19.37
N ARG A 170 -15.45 -11.52 20.55
CA ARG A 170 -15.97 -10.33 21.25
C ARG A 170 -15.21 -9.05 20.91
N MET A 171 -14.14 -9.14 20.17
CA MET A 171 -13.27 -8.01 19.85
C MET A 171 -13.62 -7.42 18.50
N ARG A 172 -13.35 -6.14 18.33
CA ARG A 172 -13.56 -5.41 17.08
C ARG A 172 -12.24 -4.81 16.62
N LEU A 173 -12.00 -4.89 15.32
CA LEU A 173 -10.86 -4.24 14.70
C LEU A 173 -11.20 -2.78 14.39
N SER A 174 -10.19 -1.95 14.45
CA SER A 174 -10.27 -0.54 14.08
C SER A 174 -9.13 -0.23 13.12
N VAL A 175 -9.45 0.53 12.08
CA VAL A 175 -8.47 0.98 11.07
C VAL A 175 -8.68 2.46 10.78
N SER A 176 -7.57 3.15 10.60
CA SER A 176 -7.51 4.51 10.09
C SER A 176 -7.13 4.48 8.61
N ILE A 177 -7.91 5.15 7.77
CA ILE A 177 -7.76 5.11 6.31
C ILE A 177 -7.62 6.52 5.77
N GLY A 178 -6.55 6.79 5.02
CA GLY A 178 -6.39 7.99 4.21
C GLY A 178 -6.44 7.65 2.74
N GLY A 179 -7.20 8.39 1.94
CA GLY A 179 -7.36 8.08 0.53
C GLY A 179 -7.44 9.30 -0.39
N VAL A 180 -6.86 9.17 -1.57
CA VAL A 180 -6.92 10.17 -2.65
C VAL A 180 -7.33 9.53 -3.95
N THR A 181 -7.92 10.32 -4.84
CA THR A 181 -8.19 9.91 -6.22
C THR A 181 -7.34 10.77 -7.13
N VAL A 182 -6.47 10.14 -7.91
CA VAL A 182 -5.50 10.84 -8.76
C VAL A 182 -5.71 10.51 -10.23
N ARG A 183 -5.30 11.44 -11.11
CA ARG A 183 -5.31 11.26 -12.56
C ARG A 183 -3.96 11.68 -13.13
N GLU A 184 -3.36 10.76 -13.89
CA GLU A 184 -2.04 11.00 -14.52
C GLU A 184 -0.99 11.51 -13.53
N GLU A 185 -0.99 10.95 -12.32
CA GLU A 185 -0.06 11.32 -11.25
C GLU A 185 0.86 10.14 -10.91
N VAL A 186 2.10 10.45 -10.53
CA VAL A 186 3.07 9.43 -10.10
C VAL A 186 2.59 8.77 -8.82
N MET A 187 2.59 7.44 -8.78
CA MET A 187 2.10 6.66 -7.63
C MET A 187 2.72 7.08 -6.30
N GLU A 188 4.00 7.41 -6.27
CA GLU A 188 4.69 7.85 -5.05
C GLU A 188 4.09 9.13 -4.45
N GLU A 189 3.67 10.07 -5.30
CA GLU A 189 3.00 11.30 -4.87
C GLU A 189 1.61 11.00 -4.31
N ALA A 190 0.85 10.16 -5.01
CA ALA A 190 -0.47 9.74 -4.57
C ALA A 190 -0.42 9.03 -3.20
N VAL A 191 0.56 8.14 -3.00
CA VAL A 191 0.77 7.46 -1.70
C VAL A 191 1.12 8.48 -0.62
N ARG A 192 1.98 9.47 -0.91
CA ARG A 192 2.35 10.51 0.06
C ARG A 192 1.15 11.37 0.50
N LYS A 193 0.25 11.69 -0.44
CA LYS A 193 -1.00 12.40 -0.13
C LYS A 193 -1.93 11.54 0.74
N ALA A 194 -2.14 10.27 0.35
CA ALA A 194 -2.97 9.34 1.10
C ALA A 194 -2.43 9.10 2.53
N ASP A 195 -1.12 9.01 2.69
CA ASP A 195 -0.46 8.84 3.98
C ASP A 195 -0.73 10.03 4.94
N ARG A 196 -0.66 11.27 4.43
CA ARG A 196 -1.01 12.46 5.24
C ARG A 196 -2.46 12.41 5.73
N LEU A 197 -3.38 11.99 4.87
CA LEU A 197 -4.80 11.86 5.24
C LEU A 197 -5.02 10.70 6.23
N MET A 198 -4.29 9.61 6.10
CA MET A 198 -4.31 8.49 7.05
C MET A 198 -3.82 8.96 8.43
N TYR A 199 -2.78 9.79 8.49
CA TYR A 199 -2.32 10.37 9.74
C TYR A 199 -3.39 11.25 10.42
N GLN A 200 -4.18 12.01 9.65
CA GLN A 200 -5.34 12.75 10.19
C GLN A 200 -6.41 11.77 10.73
N ALA A 201 -6.69 10.69 9.98
CA ALA A 201 -7.63 9.67 10.45
C ALA A 201 -7.21 9.02 11.77
N LYS A 202 -5.91 8.83 12.01
CA LYS A 202 -5.33 8.27 13.25
C LYS A 202 -5.59 9.11 14.50
N ILE A 203 -5.82 10.42 14.36
CA ILE A 203 -6.11 11.31 15.51
C ILE A 203 -7.39 10.87 16.20
N GLN A 204 -8.42 10.51 15.44
CA GLN A 204 -9.71 10.05 15.98
C GLN A 204 -9.84 8.52 16.03
N LYS A 205 -9.01 7.80 15.30
CA LYS A 205 -9.09 6.36 15.04
C LYS A 205 -10.41 5.93 14.40
N ASN A 206 -10.43 4.74 13.80
CA ASN A 206 -11.61 4.19 13.14
C ASN A 206 -12.27 5.17 12.16
N MET A 207 -11.47 5.84 11.33
CA MET A 207 -11.91 6.93 10.47
C MET A 207 -11.41 6.74 9.03
N VAL A 208 -12.22 7.21 8.08
CA VAL A 208 -11.84 7.38 6.68
C VAL A 208 -11.74 8.86 6.39
N VAL A 209 -10.59 9.32 5.93
CA VAL A 209 -10.31 10.69 5.50
C VAL A 209 -9.90 10.69 4.04
N THR A 210 -10.50 11.56 3.25
CA THR A 210 -10.18 11.77 1.83
C THR A 210 -10.15 13.26 1.54
N GLU A 211 -9.69 13.68 0.38
CA GLU A 211 -9.74 15.10 -0.02
C GLU A 211 -11.18 15.66 0.03
N ARG A 212 -12.21 14.82 -0.19
CA ARG A 212 -13.62 15.21 -0.06
C ARG A 212 -14.17 15.17 1.37
N LYS A 213 -13.52 14.46 2.26
CA LYS A 213 -13.92 14.28 3.65
C LYS A 213 -12.71 14.42 4.53
N SER A 214 -12.49 15.59 5.08
CA SER A 214 -11.39 15.89 5.98
C SER A 214 -11.89 16.18 7.40
N ILE A 215 -10.97 16.20 8.35
CA ILE A 215 -11.21 16.48 9.76
C ILE A 215 -10.42 17.72 10.13
N ASP A 216 -11.05 18.70 10.78
CA ASP A 216 -10.36 19.88 11.30
C ASP A 216 -9.64 19.59 12.64
N ALA A 217 -8.95 20.60 13.14
CA ALA A 217 -8.22 20.54 14.43
C ALA A 217 -9.13 20.28 15.65
N ASP A 218 -10.42 20.58 15.55
CA ASP A 218 -11.42 20.39 16.60
C ASP A 218 -12.15 19.03 16.47
N GLY A 219 -11.79 18.22 15.46
CA GLY A 219 -12.36 16.90 15.22
C GLY A 219 -13.71 16.90 14.49
N MET A 220 -14.07 18.02 13.85
CA MET A 220 -15.27 18.10 13.02
C MET A 220 -15.02 17.55 11.62
N ILE A 221 -15.99 16.79 11.10
CA ILE A 221 -15.92 16.23 9.75
C ILE A 221 -16.47 17.26 8.76
N HIS A 222 -15.65 17.60 7.76
CA HIS A 222 -16.04 18.47 6.67
C HIS A 222 -16.11 17.71 5.34
N LEU A 223 -17.15 17.97 4.54
CA LEU A 223 -17.23 17.56 3.15
C LEU A 223 -16.64 18.66 2.26
N GLU A 224 -16.11 18.30 1.10
CA GLU A 224 -15.41 19.21 0.17
C GLU A 224 -16.20 20.50 -0.14
N GLU A 225 -17.53 20.45 -0.18
CA GLU A 225 -18.38 21.62 -0.41
C GLU A 225 -18.37 22.61 0.76
N GLU A 226 -18.11 22.14 1.99
CA GLU A 226 -17.97 23.00 3.18
C GLU A 226 -16.53 23.52 3.33
N ILE A 227 -15.54 22.72 2.95
CA ILE A 227 -14.10 23.12 3.02
C ILE A 227 -13.81 24.29 2.10
N LYS A 228 -14.41 24.34 0.88
CA LYS A 228 -14.26 25.48 -0.03
C LYS A 228 -14.87 26.77 0.51
N ARG A 229 -15.70 26.71 1.55
CA ARG A 229 -16.33 27.89 2.19
C ARG A 229 -15.58 28.39 3.42
N THR A 230 -14.68 27.58 3.99
CA THR A 230 -13.97 27.93 5.23
C THR A 230 -12.46 27.83 5.07
N LYS A 231 -11.87 28.71 4.26
CA LYS A 231 -10.43 28.97 4.39
C LYS A 231 -10.19 29.52 5.80
N GLN A 232 -9.23 28.94 6.53
CA GLN A 232 -8.84 29.47 7.83
C GLN A 232 -8.37 30.92 7.67
N LEU A 233 -8.77 31.77 8.60
CA LEU A 233 -8.41 33.16 8.60
C LEU A 233 -7.04 33.35 9.23
N ILE A 234 -6.08 33.88 8.48
CA ILE A 234 -4.74 34.24 8.97
C ILE A 234 -4.58 35.73 8.94
N MET A 235 -4.10 36.29 10.02
CA MET A 235 -3.70 37.71 10.11
C MET A 235 -2.19 37.80 9.90
N ILE A 236 -1.76 38.57 8.90
CA ILE A 236 -0.37 38.91 8.65
C ILE A 236 -0.14 40.29 9.30
N VAL A 237 0.80 40.38 10.24
CA VAL A 237 1.20 41.62 10.91
C VAL A 237 2.67 41.84 10.62
N ASP A 238 3.01 42.90 9.90
CA ASP A 238 4.37 43.31 9.58
C ASP A 238 4.34 44.82 9.25
N ASP A 239 5.32 45.56 9.65
CA ASP A 239 5.44 47.02 9.39
C ASP A 239 5.82 47.33 7.94
N SER A 240 6.30 46.32 7.19
CA SER A 240 6.62 46.45 5.79
C SER A 240 5.47 45.97 4.90
N GLU A 241 4.88 46.88 4.13
CA GLU A 241 3.84 46.56 3.12
C GLU A 241 4.28 45.49 2.15
N MET A 242 5.53 45.55 1.66
CA MET A 242 6.10 44.56 0.72
C MET A 242 6.16 43.16 1.34
N ASN A 243 6.48 43.03 2.64
CA ASN A 243 6.52 41.72 3.30
C ASN A 243 5.11 41.16 3.44
N ARG A 244 4.11 42.00 3.77
CA ARG A 244 2.71 41.59 3.86
C ARG A 244 2.20 41.09 2.51
N GLU A 245 2.44 41.83 1.41
CA GLU A 245 2.05 41.43 0.06
C GLU A 245 2.68 40.08 -0.37
N ILE A 246 3.98 39.88 -0.09
CA ILE A 246 4.67 38.64 -0.41
C ILE A 246 4.05 37.47 0.37
N LEU A 247 3.83 37.60 1.67
CA LEU A 247 3.24 36.58 2.51
C LEU A 247 1.79 36.31 2.12
N ALA A 248 1.01 37.34 1.81
CA ALA A 248 -0.35 37.19 1.33
C ALA A 248 -0.39 36.39 0.02
N SER A 249 0.46 36.71 -0.96
CA SER A 249 0.50 36.02 -2.23
C SER A 249 0.88 34.52 -2.11
N ILE A 250 1.66 34.16 -1.09
CA ILE A 250 2.04 32.76 -0.83
C ILE A 250 0.90 31.99 -0.15
N LEU A 251 0.12 32.66 0.70
CA LEU A 251 -0.85 32.00 1.58
C LEU A 251 -2.30 32.10 1.07
N GLU A 252 -2.61 33.00 0.13
CA GLU A 252 -3.98 33.22 -0.36
C GLU A 252 -4.62 32.02 -1.06
N GLU A 253 -3.80 31.07 -1.58
CA GLU A 253 -4.32 29.84 -2.16
C GLU A 253 -5.01 28.95 -1.10
N ASP A 254 -4.45 28.92 0.13
CA ASP A 254 -4.89 28.01 1.19
C ASP A 254 -5.69 28.70 2.31
N TYR A 255 -5.51 30.01 2.49
CA TYR A 255 -6.02 30.76 3.62
C TYR A 255 -6.80 32.01 3.20
N GLN A 256 -7.67 32.47 4.08
CA GLN A 256 -8.26 33.81 4.01
C GLN A 256 -7.34 34.78 4.76
N ILE A 257 -6.83 35.82 4.08
CA ILE A 257 -5.81 36.70 4.65
C ILE A 257 -6.44 37.99 5.14
N ILE A 258 -6.04 38.44 6.34
CA ILE A 258 -6.21 39.81 6.87
C ILE A 258 -4.82 40.38 7.09
N GLU A 259 -4.60 41.60 6.62
CA GLU A 259 -3.35 42.34 6.84
C GLU A 259 -3.55 43.42 7.91
N ALA A 260 -2.53 43.58 8.74
CA ALA A 260 -2.44 44.66 9.73
C ALA A 260 -1.01 45.21 9.76
N GLU A 261 -0.89 46.51 10.09
CA GLU A 261 0.38 47.20 10.36
C GLU A 261 0.87 46.99 11.78
#